data_19efa04606541bcd8843eedc256b9aab
#
_entry.id   19efa04606541bcd8843eedc256b9aab
#
_cell.length_a   1.000
_cell.length_b   1.000
_cell.length_c   1.000
_cell.angle_alpha   90.00
_cell.angle_beta   90.00
_cell.angle_gamma   90.00
#
_symmetry.space_group_name_H-M   'P 1'
#
loop_
_entity.id
_entity.type
_entity.pdbx_description
1 polymer ?
#
loop_
_entity_poly.entity_id
_entity_poly.type
_entity_poly.pdbx_seq_one_letter_code
_entity_poly.pdbx_strand_id
1 'polypeptide(L)'
;PQLSDGRILLKPKNDKVDQLWEYNASRPGKYWMELVYSLADGKSNAMPNVNSYRITTKLNSTGSYQIFRNINLGKIYFTNSGKQNVELKFKGAKPNVRAVILRPAPEGEKIIQSLDRSILLHSRDATINGTKVQYENKPHKNTVGFWVNTTDKVYWDFTVASEGEFHIEINQGCGRDQGGSQVELT
;
A
#
# COMPACT_ATOMS: atom_id res chain seq x y z
N PRO A 1 8.59 10.64 -7.02
CA PRO A 1 9.57 9.83 -7.75
C PRO A 1 9.88 8.53 -7.02
N GLN A 2 10.19 7.50 -7.79
CA GLN A 2 10.66 6.23 -7.27
C GLN A 2 12.16 6.32 -6.97
N LEU A 3 12.57 5.85 -5.80
CA LEU A 3 13.97 5.75 -5.43
C LEU A 3 14.59 4.46 -5.96
N SER A 4 15.92 4.40 -6.07
CA SER A 4 16.65 3.23 -6.60
C SER A 4 16.43 1.95 -5.81
N ASP A 5 16.05 2.06 -4.52
CA ASP A 5 15.75 0.96 -3.61
C ASP A 5 14.27 0.54 -3.62
N GLY A 6 13.50 1.03 -4.57
CA GLY A 6 12.10 0.68 -4.74
C GLY A 6 11.12 1.47 -3.86
N ARG A 7 11.59 2.37 -3.02
CA ARG A 7 10.75 3.29 -2.26
C ARG A 7 10.13 4.35 -3.17
N ILE A 8 8.94 4.79 -2.83
CA ILE A 8 8.22 5.85 -3.52
C ILE A 8 8.17 7.07 -2.61
N LEU A 9 8.77 8.15 -3.04
CA LEU A 9 8.76 9.43 -2.34
C LEU A 9 7.59 10.27 -2.85
N LEU A 10 6.63 10.56 -1.99
CA LEU A 10 5.52 11.44 -2.33
C LEU A 10 5.94 12.90 -2.21
N LYS A 11 5.52 13.72 -3.17
CA LYS A 11 5.70 15.17 -3.12
C LYS A 11 4.43 15.82 -2.60
N PRO A 12 4.50 16.79 -1.69
CA PRO A 12 3.34 17.53 -1.22
C PRO A 12 2.72 18.33 -2.37
N LYS A 13 1.40 18.41 -2.37
CA LYS A 13 0.64 19.21 -3.36
C LYS A 13 0.51 20.68 -2.94
N ASN A 14 0.68 20.96 -1.64
CA ASN A 14 0.64 22.30 -1.08
C ASN A 14 1.47 22.36 0.23
N ASP A 15 1.78 23.55 0.70
CA ASP A 15 2.54 23.82 1.92
C ASP A 15 1.68 23.91 3.19
N LYS A 16 0.44 23.45 3.17
CA LYS A 16 -0.47 23.49 4.33
C LYS A 16 -0.15 22.34 5.30
N VAL A 17 -0.52 22.53 6.55
CA VAL A 17 -0.26 21.57 7.65
C VAL A 17 -1.01 20.25 7.45
N ASP A 18 -2.26 20.32 6.95
CA ASP A 18 -3.00 19.15 6.48
C ASP A 18 -2.62 18.97 5.02
N GLN A 19 -1.74 18.01 4.76
CA GLN A 19 -1.12 17.87 3.45
C GLN A 19 -1.84 16.80 2.64
N LEU A 20 -2.05 17.12 1.37
CA LEU A 20 -2.55 16.20 0.36
C LEU A 20 -1.41 15.84 -0.58
N TRP A 21 -1.13 14.55 -0.68
CA TRP A 21 -0.20 14.00 -1.67
C TRP A 21 -0.96 13.28 -2.76
N GLU A 22 -0.45 13.40 -3.95
CA GLU A 22 -0.94 12.67 -5.10
C GLU A 22 0.10 11.65 -5.52
N TYR A 23 -0.33 10.44 -5.71
CA TYR A 23 0.47 9.34 -6.21
C TYR A 23 -0.23 8.68 -7.39
N ASN A 24 0.49 8.47 -8.48
CA ASN A 24 -0.02 7.69 -9.59
C ASN A 24 0.41 6.23 -9.38
N ALA A 25 -0.48 5.45 -8.79
CA ALA A 25 -0.24 4.05 -8.52
C ALA A 25 -0.22 3.26 -9.84
N SER A 26 0.89 2.62 -10.14
CA SER A 26 0.97 1.74 -11.31
C SER A 26 0.09 0.50 -11.16
N ARG A 27 -0.16 0.08 -9.93
CA ARG A 27 -0.99 -1.09 -9.57
C ARG A 27 -1.65 -0.91 -8.21
N PRO A 28 -2.80 -1.55 -7.97
CA PRO A 28 -3.37 -1.64 -6.62
C PRO A 28 -2.45 -2.40 -5.67
N GLY A 29 -2.67 -2.27 -4.38
CA GLY A 29 -1.95 -3.06 -3.39
C GLY A 29 -1.71 -2.40 -2.05
N LYS A 30 -1.11 -3.18 -1.14
CA LYS A 30 -0.69 -2.77 0.20
C LYS A 30 0.68 -2.11 0.18
N TYR A 31 0.80 -1.05 0.98
CA TYR A 31 2.06 -0.35 1.19
C TYR A 31 2.24 -0.01 2.67
N TRP A 32 3.45 -0.18 3.19
CA TRP A 32 3.87 0.50 4.39
C TRP A 32 4.00 1.99 4.11
N MET A 33 3.43 2.81 4.98
CA MET A 33 3.55 4.26 4.92
C MET A 33 4.50 4.74 6.01
N GLU A 34 5.56 5.41 5.61
CA GLU A 34 6.53 6.01 6.51
C GLU A 34 6.45 7.54 6.42
N LEU A 35 6.64 8.19 7.55
CA LEU A 35 6.67 9.64 7.68
C LEU A 35 8.04 10.10 8.18
N VAL A 36 8.66 11.01 7.46
CA VAL A 36 9.86 11.73 7.93
C VAL A 36 9.42 13.09 8.44
N TYR A 37 9.51 13.29 9.74
CA TYR A 37 9.01 14.48 10.42
C TYR A 37 9.99 15.02 11.44
N SER A 38 9.81 16.30 11.78
CA SER A 38 10.39 16.92 12.98
C SER A 38 9.32 17.61 13.81
N LEU A 39 9.47 17.59 15.12
CA LEU A 39 8.56 18.19 16.08
C LEU A 39 9.39 18.69 17.27
N ALA A 40 9.49 20.00 17.42
CA ALA A 40 10.38 20.59 18.44
C ALA A 40 9.92 20.20 19.85
N ASP A 41 8.62 20.30 20.11
CA ASP A 41 8.05 20.06 21.43
C ASP A 41 6.62 19.48 21.32
N GLY A 42 6.13 18.90 22.42
CA GLY A 42 4.79 18.37 22.54
C GLY A 42 4.59 16.99 21.93
N LYS A 43 3.34 16.66 21.66
CA LYS A 43 2.90 15.39 21.05
C LYS A 43 1.90 15.69 19.94
N SER A 44 1.88 14.83 18.93
CA SER A 44 0.91 14.86 17.84
C SER A 44 0.43 13.47 17.51
N ASN A 45 -0.69 13.38 16.81
CA ASN A 45 -1.13 12.16 16.17
C ASN A 45 -1.17 12.40 14.66
N ALA A 46 -0.45 11.58 13.92
CA ALA A 46 -0.55 11.51 12.47
C ALA A 46 -1.72 10.60 12.08
N MET A 47 -2.62 11.09 11.24
CA MET A 47 -3.84 10.40 10.82
C MET A 47 -3.90 10.38 9.30
N PRO A 48 -3.20 9.41 8.65
CA PRO A 48 -3.37 9.21 7.22
C PRO A 48 -4.79 8.72 6.91
N ASN A 49 -5.33 9.23 5.81
CA ASN A 49 -6.61 8.82 5.25
C ASN A 49 -6.39 8.49 3.77
N VAL A 50 -6.58 7.23 3.43
CA VAL A 50 -6.43 6.72 2.07
C VAL A 50 -7.56 5.74 1.82
N ASN A 51 -8.44 6.02 0.84
CA ASN A 51 -9.54 5.13 0.46
C ASN A 51 -10.33 4.58 1.66
N SER A 52 -10.76 5.46 2.58
CA SER A 52 -11.45 5.09 3.82
C SER A 52 -10.60 4.35 4.86
N TYR A 53 -9.34 4.06 4.57
CA TYR A 53 -8.41 3.49 5.54
C TYR A 53 -7.94 4.57 6.50
N ARG A 54 -8.21 4.39 7.79
CA ARG A 54 -7.83 5.36 8.83
C ARG A 54 -6.87 4.71 9.81
N ILE A 55 -5.73 5.31 9.94
CA ILE A 55 -4.70 4.92 10.91
C ILE A 55 -4.48 6.11 11.83
N THR A 56 -4.08 5.85 13.06
CA THR A 56 -3.64 6.90 13.98
C THR A 56 -2.33 6.49 14.60
N THR A 57 -1.28 7.26 14.37
CA THR A 57 0.07 7.00 14.89
C THR A 57 0.55 8.17 15.72
N LYS A 58 1.02 7.88 16.92
CA LYS A 58 1.54 8.86 17.87
C LYS A 58 2.91 9.36 17.42
N LEU A 59 3.06 10.67 17.33
CA LEU A 59 4.33 11.36 17.09
C LEU A 59 4.84 11.98 18.39
N ASN A 60 6.07 11.66 18.74
CA ASN A 60 6.76 12.27 19.86
C ASN A 60 7.66 13.41 19.38
N SER A 61 7.98 14.34 20.29
CA SER A 61 8.97 15.37 20.02
C SER A 61 10.30 14.75 19.53
N THR A 62 10.92 15.42 18.58
CA THR A 62 12.28 15.13 18.10
C THR A 62 13.33 16.00 18.77
N GLY A 63 12.88 16.94 19.64
CA GLY A 63 13.72 17.90 20.37
C GLY A 63 14.01 19.20 19.60
N SER A 64 13.83 19.21 18.28
CA SER A 64 14.05 20.41 17.44
C SER A 64 13.35 20.24 16.10
N TYR A 65 13.01 21.35 15.43
CA TYR A 65 12.51 21.34 14.06
C TYR A 65 13.59 21.00 13.02
N GLN A 66 14.86 21.02 13.36
CA GLN A 66 15.97 20.62 12.53
C GLN A 66 16.28 19.12 12.61
N ILE A 67 15.82 18.45 13.67
CA ILE A 67 16.05 17.02 13.89
C ILE A 67 14.87 16.23 13.33
N PHE A 68 15.10 15.49 12.25
CA PHE A 68 14.09 14.66 11.60
C PHE A 68 14.19 13.20 12.03
N ARG A 69 13.06 12.56 12.22
CA ARG A 69 12.92 11.11 12.47
C ARG A 69 12.02 10.47 11.44
N ASN A 70 12.30 9.21 11.15
CA ASN A 70 11.41 8.36 10.35
C ASN A 70 10.53 7.52 11.29
N ILE A 71 9.25 7.45 11.01
CA ILE A 71 8.30 6.59 11.73
C ILE A 71 7.40 5.85 10.73
N ASN A 72 7.12 4.60 11.03
CA ASN A 72 6.12 3.82 10.29
C ASN A 72 4.72 4.21 10.80
N LEU A 73 3.87 4.68 9.90
CA LEU A 73 2.48 5.04 10.20
C LEU A 73 1.54 3.84 10.12
N GLY A 74 1.96 2.73 9.52
CA GLY A 74 1.13 1.56 9.28
C GLY A 74 0.97 1.24 7.79
N LYS A 75 0.03 0.36 7.50
CA LYS A 75 -0.26 -0.09 6.13
C LYS A 75 -1.45 0.65 5.54
N ILE A 76 -1.33 1.01 4.28
CA ILE A 76 -2.40 1.59 3.48
C ILE A 76 -2.68 0.72 2.27
N TYR A 77 -3.87 0.88 1.70
CA TYR A 77 -4.29 0.18 0.49
C TYR A 77 -4.60 1.17 -0.62
N PHE A 78 -4.07 0.90 -1.80
CA PHE A 78 -4.61 1.44 -3.03
C PHE A 78 -5.46 0.36 -3.71
N THR A 79 -6.75 0.57 -3.74
CA THR A 79 -7.71 -0.38 -4.33
C THR A 79 -7.65 -0.40 -5.85
N ASN A 80 -7.21 0.71 -6.46
CA ASN A 80 -7.14 0.87 -7.91
C ASN A 80 -5.77 1.38 -8.33
N SER A 81 -5.42 1.15 -9.59
CA SER A 81 -4.32 1.86 -10.26
C SER A 81 -4.72 3.30 -10.59
N GLY A 82 -3.75 4.09 -11.04
CA GLY A 82 -3.96 5.47 -11.43
C GLY A 82 -3.81 6.45 -10.27
N LYS A 83 -4.46 7.58 -10.38
CA LYS A 83 -4.32 8.71 -9.47
C LYS A 83 -4.93 8.41 -8.11
N GLN A 84 -4.10 8.41 -7.08
CA GLN A 84 -4.47 8.19 -5.68
C GLN A 84 -4.20 9.44 -4.86
N ASN A 85 -5.08 9.73 -3.92
CA ASN A 85 -4.92 10.81 -2.97
C ASN A 85 -4.59 10.25 -1.59
N VAL A 86 -3.50 10.75 -1.01
CA VAL A 86 -3.09 10.46 0.36
C VAL A 86 -3.26 11.73 1.17
N GLU A 87 -4.24 11.76 2.03
CA GLU A 87 -4.45 12.87 2.97
C GLU A 87 -3.78 12.53 4.31
N LEU A 88 -3.03 13.46 4.88
CA LEU A 88 -2.42 13.30 6.19
C LEU A 88 -2.81 14.48 7.08
N LYS A 89 -3.57 14.19 8.12
CA LYS A 89 -3.97 15.15 9.15
C LYS A 89 -3.16 14.97 10.41
N PHE A 90 -3.02 16.05 11.16
CA PHE A 90 -2.34 16.05 12.45
C PHE A 90 -3.26 16.59 13.56
N LYS A 91 -3.30 15.87 14.71
CA LYS A 91 -4.03 16.31 15.90
C LYS A 91 -3.03 16.51 17.05
N GLY A 92 -2.92 17.73 17.52
CA GLY A 92 -1.96 18.16 18.54
C GLY A 92 -0.93 19.15 18.00
N ALA A 93 0.31 19.07 18.49
CA ALA A 93 1.39 19.93 18.01
C ALA A 93 1.67 19.69 16.52
N LYS A 94 2.00 20.75 15.79
CA LYS A 94 2.18 20.70 14.33
C LYS A 94 3.62 20.29 13.98
N PRO A 95 3.82 19.11 13.34
CA PRO A 95 5.13 18.71 12.88
C PRO A 95 5.51 19.40 11.56
N ASN A 96 6.81 19.56 11.32
CA ASN A 96 7.31 19.74 9.97
C ASN A 96 7.40 18.38 9.29
N VAL A 97 6.89 18.27 8.08
CA VAL A 97 6.94 17.03 7.28
C VAL A 97 7.95 17.21 6.15
N ARG A 98 8.96 16.35 6.14
CA ARG A 98 9.97 16.33 5.07
C ARG A 98 9.57 15.39 3.94
N ALA A 99 9.04 14.22 4.27
CA ALA A 99 8.69 13.21 3.28
C ALA A 99 7.62 12.25 3.78
N VAL A 100 6.83 11.75 2.85
CA VAL A 100 6.04 10.53 3.00
C VAL A 100 6.61 9.50 2.03
N ILE A 101 6.89 8.31 2.54
CA ILE A 101 7.54 7.23 1.80
C ILE A 101 6.59 6.03 1.80
N LEU A 102 6.36 5.45 0.63
CA LEU A 102 5.62 4.22 0.48
C LEU A 102 6.57 3.08 0.13
N ARG A 103 6.38 1.94 0.78
CA ARG A 103 7.04 0.67 0.44
C ARG A 103 6.01 -0.41 0.24
N PRO A 104 6.18 -1.31 -0.73
CA PRO A 104 5.36 -2.51 -0.78
C PRO A 104 5.40 -3.23 0.57
N ALA A 105 4.22 -3.58 1.11
CA ALA A 105 4.14 -4.29 2.38
C ALA A 105 4.67 -5.72 2.24
N PRO A 106 5.19 -6.33 3.32
CA PRO A 106 5.63 -7.72 3.28
C PRO A 106 4.46 -8.68 3.00
N GLU A 107 4.78 -9.84 2.48
CA GLU A 107 3.85 -10.94 2.23
C GLU A 107 3.26 -11.52 3.53
N GLY A 108 2.20 -12.33 3.39
CA GLY A 108 1.66 -13.13 4.48
C GLY A 108 0.73 -12.37 5.45
N GLU A 109 0.16 -11.28 5.02
CA GLU A 109 -0.84 -10.57 5.80
C GLU A 109 -2.19 -11.30 5.83
N LYS A 110 -2.79 -11.33 7.01
CA LYS A 110 -4.17 -11.81 7.15
C LYS A 110 -5.12 -10.88 6.41
N ILE A 111 -5.85 -11.44 5.45
CA ILE A 111 -6.82 -10.71 4.64
C ILE A 111 -8.18 -10.74 5.33
N ILE A 112 -8.75 -9.58 5.55
CA ILE A 112 -10.08 -9.40 6.11
C ILE A 112 -10.92 -8.52 5.20
N GLN A 113 -12.22 -8.75 5.21
CA GLN A 113 -13.17 -7.91 4.47
C GLN A 113 -13.13 -6.47 4.98
N SER A 114 -13.10 -5.51 4.07
CA SER A 114 -13.12 -4.08 4.36
C SER A 114 -14.51 -3.59 4.77
N LEU A 115 -14.60 -2.37 5.32
CA LEU A 115 -15.88 -1.77 5.72
C LEU A 115 -16.84 -1.53 4.55
N ASP A 116 -16.32 -1.35 3.34
CA ASP A 116 -17.09 -1.24 2.09
C ASP A 116 -17.49 -2.60 1.52
N ARG A 117 -17.28 -3.68 2.28
CA ARG A 117 -17.49 -5.09 1.94
C ARG A 117 -16.57 -5.67 0.87
N SER A 118 -15.62 -4.90 0.35
CA SER A 118 -14.62 -5.44 -0.58
C SER A 118 -13.61 -6.35 0.14
N ILE A 119 -13.03 -7.28 -0.62
CA ILE A 119 -11.91 -8.12 -0.17
C ILE A 119 -10.81 -8.00 -1.21
N LEU A 120 -9.68 -7.43 -0.83
CA LEU A 120 -8.54 -7.28 -1.72
C LEU A 120 -7.59 -8.47 -1.57
N LEU A 121 -7.57 -9.34 -2.56
CA LEU A 121 -6.66 -10.49 -2.66
C LEU A 121 -5.39 -10.04 -3.40
N HIS A 122 -4.50 -9.35 -2.68
CA HIS A 122 -3.29 -8.84 -3.30
C HIS A 122 -2.24 -9.93 -3.48
N SER A 123 -1.53 -9.93 -4.59
CA SER A 123 -0.45 -10.89 -4.92
C SER A 123 0.61 -11.03 -3.82
N ARG A 124 0.86 -10.00 -3.05
CA ARG A 124 1.79 -9.94 -1.94
C ARG A 124 1.39 -10.79 -0.73
N ASP A 125 0.07 -10.98 -0.57
CA ASP A 125 -0.51 -11.74 0.54
C ASP A 125 -0.88 -13.17 0.13
N ALA A 126 -0.51 -13.54 -1.10
CA ALA A 126 -0.79 -14.86 -1.66
C ALA A 126 0.17 -15.91 -1.11
N THR A 127 -0.34 -17.11 -0.95
CA THR A 127 0.49 -18.31 -0.84
C THR A 127 0.74 -18.85 -2.25
N ILE A 128 2.01 -19.06 -2.57
CA ILE A 128 2.45 -19.48 -3.89
C ILE A 128 2.88 -20.95 -3.83
N ASN A 129 2.31 -21.76 -4.70
CA ASN A 129 2.69 -23.16 -4.87
C ASN A 129 3.02 -23.42 -6.33
N GLY A 130 4.31 -23.51 -6.63
CA GLY A 130 4.80 -23.71 -7.98
C GLY A 130 6.32 -23.69 -8.06
N THR A 131 6.85 -23.89 -9.25
CA THR A 131 8.29 -24.04 -9.47
C THR A 131 8.98 -22.74 -9.91
N LYS A 132 8.30 -21.90 -10.67
CA LYS A 132 8.84 -20.62 -11.17
C LYS A 132 7.98 -19.43 -10.81
N VAL A 133 6.70 -19.64 -10.56
CA VAL A 133 5.79 -18.60 -10.12
C VAL A 133 6.30 -17.96 -8.84
N GLN A 134 6.35 -16.64 -8.79
CA GLN A 134 6.88 -15.88 -7.65
C GLN A 134 6.25 -14.52 -7.53
N TYR A 135 6.28 -13.96 -6.33
CA TYR A 135 5.94 -12.57 -6.12
C TYR A 135 7.10 -11.65 -6.50
N GLU A 136 6.83 -10.69 -7.38
CA GLU A 136 7.78 -9.68 -7.83
C GLU A 136 7.57 -8.38 -7.04
N ASN A 137 8.38 -8.18 -6.01
CA ASN A 137 8.22 -7.13 -5.00
C ASN A 137 8.64 -5.72 -5.43
N LYS A 138 9.07 -5.54 -6.67
CA LYS A 138 9.43 -4.20 -7.17
C LYS A 138 8.18 -3.33 -7.33
N PRO A 139 8.19 -2.02 -6.94
CA PRO A 139 7.00 -1.17 -6.98
C PRO A 139 6.30 -1.09 -8.34
N HIS A 140 7.05 -1.18 -9.43
CA HIS A 140 6.50 -1.17 -10.78
C HIS A 140 5.91 -2.53 -11.21
N LYS A 141 6.24 -3.60 -10.50
CA LYS A 141 5.69 -4.94 -10.70
C LYS A 141 4.61 -5.23 -9.66
N ASN A 142 4.99 -5.47 -8.42
CA ASN A 142 4.09 -5.66 -7.27
C ASN A 142 2.96 -6.68 -7.58
N THR A 143 3.34 -7.80 -8.17
CA THR A 143 2.42 -8.81 -8.73
C THR A 143 3.03 -10.21 -8.61
N VAL A 144 2.22 -11.25 -8.76
CA VAL A 144 2.71 -12.59 -9.06
C VAL A 144 3.09 -12.65 -10.54
N GLY A 145 4.30 -13.11 -10.79
CA GLY A 145 4.86 -13.27 -12.14
C GLY A 145 5.50 -14.63 -12.34
N PHE A 146 6.06 -14.85 -13.52
CA PHE A 146 6.68 -16.13 -13.93
C PHE A 146 5.74 -17.34 -13.85
N TRP A 147 4.45 -17.12 -14.06
CA TRP A 147 3.45 -18.17 -14.07
C TRP A 147 3.45 -18.88 -15.43
N VAL A 148 4.32 -19.87 -15.55
CA VAL A 148 4.61 -20.55 -16.84
C VAL A 148 4.17 -22.01 -16.85
N ASN A 149 3.79 -22.58 -15.72
CA ASN A 149 3.33 -23.97 -15.64
C ASN A 149 1.84 -24.00 -15.30
N THR A 150 1.12 -24.89 -15.96
CA THR A 150 -0.33 -25.09 -15.72
C THR A 150 -0.65 -25.70 -14.35
N THR A 151 0.36 -26.26 -13.67
CA THR A 151 0.24 -26.83 -12.33
C THR A 151 0.51 -25.83 -11.21
N ASP A 152 1.07 -24.66 -11.56
CA ASP A 152 1.35 -23.62 -10.58
C ASP A 152 0.03 -23.02 -10.06
N LYS A 153 -0.04 -22.83 -8.74
CA LYS A 153 -1.22 -22.31 -8.04
C LYS A 153 -0.85 -21.12 -7.18
N VAL A 154 -1.81 -20.20 -7.08
CA VAL A 154 -1.73 -19.06 -6.19
C VAL A 154 -3.04 -18.99 -5.44
N TYR A 155 -3.00 -18.94 -4.11
CA TYR A 155 -4.21 -18.92 -3.29
C TYR A 155 -4.10 -17.97 -2.11
N TRP A 156 -5.23 -17.57 -1.58
CA TRP A 156 -5.35 -16.65 -0.47
C TRP A 156 -6.30 -17.22 0.57
N ASP A 157 -5.91 -17.10 1.83
CA ASP A 157 -6.79 -17.30 2.96
C ASP A 157 -7.34 -15.96 3.41
N PHE A 158 -8.65 -15.82 3.50
CA PHE A 158 -9.28 -14.58 3.89
C PHE A 158 -10.51 -14.82 4.78
N THR A 159 -10.90 -13.77 5.52
CA THR A 159 -12.06 -13.80 6.40
C THR A 159 -13.17 -12.93 5.83
N VAL A 160 -14.35 -13.54 5.63
CA VAL A 160 -15.57 -12.84 5.26
C VAL A 160 -16.28 -12.44 6.55
N ALA A 161 -16.49 -11.14 6.75
CA ALA A 161 -17.20 -10.59 7.92
C ALA A 161 -18.71 -10.48 7.68
N SER A 162 -19.13 -10.29 6.43
CA SER A 162 -20.53 -10.24 5.99
C SER A 162 -20.70 -11.15 4.80
N GLU A 163 -21.61 -12.09 4.89
CA GLU A 163 -22.00 -12.96 3.79
C GLU A 163 -22.69 -12.20 2.66
N GLY A 164 -22.68 -12.74 1.45
CA GLY A 164 -23.29 -12.14 0.26
C GLY A 164 -22.71 -12.67 -1.03
N GLU A 165 -23.19 -12.11 -2.13
CA GLU A 165 -22.63 -12.35 -3.46
C GLU A 165 -21.47 -11.38 -3.71
N PHE A 166 -20.41 -11.88 -4.36
CA PHE A 166 -19.23 -11.12 -4.68
C PHE A 166 -18.98 -11.09 -6.19
N HIS A 167 -18.77 -9.89 -6.70
CA HIS A 167 -18.21 -9.71 -8.02
C HIS A 167 -16.68 -9.88 -7.97
N ILE A 168 -16.11 -10.74 -8.81
CA ILE A 168 -14.68 -11.01 -8.84
C ILE A 168 -14.05 -10.24 -10.00
N GLU A 169 -13.06 -9.42 -9.67
CA GLU A 169 -12.25 -8.70 -10.64
C GLU A 169 -10.79 -9.18 -10.57
N ILE A 170 -10.20 -9.47 -11.71
CA ILE A 170 -8.80 -9.89 -11.82
C ILE A 170 -8.01 -8.83 -12.58
N ASN A 171 -7.06 -8.20 -11.91
CA ASN A 171 -6.10 -7.32 -12.55
C ASN A 171 -4.91 -8.13 -13.07
N GLN A 172 -4.83 -8.30 -14.38
CA GLN A 172 -3.77 -9.04 -15.03
C GLN A 172 -3.02 -8.21 -16.07
N GLY A 173 -1.77 -8.56 -16.30
CA GLY A 173 -0.96 -8.04 -17.39
C GLY A 173 -0.21 -9.18 -18.05
N CYS A 174 -0.08 -9.12 -19.36
CA CYS A 174 0.76 -10.04 -20.12
C CYS A 174 1.70 -9.28 -21.03
N GLY A 175 2.83 -9.88 -21.37
CA GLY A 175 3.74 -9.38 -22.38
C GLY A 175 3.09 -9.40 -23.77
N ARG A 176 3.71 -8.68 -24.70
CA ARG A 176 3.28 -8.71 -26.08
C ARG A 176 3.31 -10.16 -26.59
N ASP A 177 2.25 -10.58 -27.26
CA ASP A 177 2.09 -11.93 -27.84
C ASP A 177 2.08 -13.09 -26.80
N GLN A 178 1.82 -12.80 -25.52
CA GLN A 178 1.75 -13.78 -24.43
C GLN A 178 0.36 -13.88 -23.77
N GLY A 179 -0.65 -13.40 -24.45
CA GLY A 179 -2.05 -13.49 -23.99
C GLY A 179 -2.69 -14.84 -24.27
N GLY A 180 -3.94 -15.01 -23.81
CA GLY A 180 -4.76 -16.20 -24.11
C GLY A 180 -4.66 -17.34 -23.10
N SER A 181 -3.99 -17.12 -21.95
CA SER A 181 -3.99 -18.09 -20.87
C SER A 181 -5.39 -18.22 -20.25
N GLN A 182 -5.78 -19.46 -19.90
CA GLN A 182 -6.98 -19.75 -19.13
C GLN A 182 -6.62 -19.84 -17.64
N VAL A 183 -7.49 -19.29 -16.81
CA VAL A 183 -7.34 -19.32 -15.35
C VAL A 183 -8.60 -19.96 -14.77
N GLU A 184 -8.42 -20.90 -13.87
CA GLU A 184 -9.49 -21.53 -13.11
C GLU A 184 -9.52 -20.96 -11.69
N LEU A 185 -10.70 -20.58 -11.23
CA LEU A 185 -10.97 -20.17 -9.87
C LEU A 185 -11.71 -21.30 -9.15
N THR A 186 -11.18 -21.76 -8.02
CA THR A 186 -11.75 -22.86 -7.24
C THR A 186 -11.87 -22.46 -5.77
#